data_e42f3bbfb2ffd39ee37ac7ba85241650
#
_entry.id   e42f3bbfb2ffd39ee37ac7ba85241650
#
_cell.length_a   1.000
_cell.length_b   1.000
_cell.length_c   1.000
_cell.angle_alpha   90.00
_cell.angle_beta   90.00
_cell.angle_gamma   90.00
#
_symmetry.space_group_name_H-M   'P 1'
#
loop_
_entity.id
_entity.type
_entity.pdbx_description
1 polymer ?
#
loop_
_entity_poly.entity_id
_entity_poly.type
_entity_poly.pdbx_seq_one_letter_code
_entity_poly.pdbx_strand_id
1 'polypeptide(L)' 'MKVVKIEKHGCNYIVGFEGGAIRHFCGSEIEFQAWLEKKTKK' A
#
# COMPACT_ATOMS: atom_id res chain seq x y z
N MET A 1 -2.90 -5.33 -9.78
CA MET A 1 -2.01 -4.17 -9.86
C MET A 1 -0.70 -4.45 -9.16
N LYS A 2 0.35 -3.85 -9.65
CA LYS A 2 1.67 -4.13 -9.13
C LYS A 2 2.18 -2.93 -8.33
N VAL A 3 2.73 -3.21 -7.15
CA VAL A 3 3.28 -2.17 -6.30
C VAL A 3 4.70 -1.87 -6.76
N VAL A 4 4.99 -0.58 -6.97
CA VAL A 4 6.33 -0.17 -7.40
C VAL A 4 7.03 0.65 -6.32
N LYS A 5 6.30 1.15 -5.33
CA LYS A 5 6.91 1.98 -4.29
C LYS A 5 6.08 1.91 -3.02
N ILE A 6 6.74 1.84 -1.89
CA ILE A 6 6.09 1.88 -0.58
C ILE A 6 6.88 2.82 0.31
N GLU A 7 6.19 3.77 0.95
CA GLU A 7 6.79 4.66 1.92
C GLU A 7 6.01 4.60 3.21
N LYS A 8 6.72 4.64 4.32
CA LYS A 8 6.11 4.63 5.63
C LYS A 8 6.44 5.93 6.36
N HIS A 9 5.41 6.59 6.85
CA HIS A 9 5.56 7.84 7.60
C HIS A 9 4.71 7.73 8.85
N GLY A 10 5.34 7.30 9.96
CA GLY A 10 4.58 7.08 11.18
C GLY A 10 3.61 5.93 11.00
N CYS A 11 2.33 6.17 11.19
CA CYS A 11 1.31 5.17 10.96
C CYS A 11 0.73 5.25 9.56
N ASN A 12 1.25 6.14 8.73
CA ASN A 12 0.74 6.35 7.38
C ASN A 12 1.62 5.60 6.38
N TYR A 13 0.99 4.97 5.42
CA TYR A 13 1.68 4.26 4.35
C TYR A 13 1.24 4.84 3.02
N ILE A 14 2.22 5.10 2.16
CA ILE A 14 1.94 5.59 0.83
C ILE A 14 2.44 4.56 -0.16
N VAL A 15 1.53 4.10 -1.02
CA VAL A 15 1.83 3.02 -1.94
C VAL A 15 1.64 3.52 -3.35
N GLY A 16 2.70 3.36 -4.16
CA GLY A 16 2.62 3.67 -5.58
C GLY A 16 2.44 2.41 -6.37
N PHE A 17 1.47 2.42 -7.28
CA PHE A 17 1.19 1.29 -8.13
C PHE A 17 1.65 1.55 -9.55
N GLU A 18 1.84 0.47 -10.26
CA GLU A 18 2.17 0.55 -11.68
C GLU A 18 1.08 1.33 -12.40
N GLY A 19 1.50 2.23 -13.27
CA GLY A 19 0.54 3.06 -13.98
C GLY A 19 0.34 4.43 -13.37
N GLY A 20 1.00 4.71 -12.24
CA GLY A 20 0.95 6.04 -11.64
C GLY A 20 -0.10 6.22 -10.56
N ALA A 21 -0.82 5.16 -10.21
CA ALA A 21 -1.81 5.25 -9.14
C ALA A 21 -1.11 5.30 -7.78
N ILE A 22 -1.62 6.15 -6.90
CA ILE A 22 -1.06 6.28 -5.55
C ILE A 22 -2.18 6.11 -4.55
N ARG A 23 -1.92 5.32 -3.51
CA ARG A 23 -2.89 5.07 -2.46
C ARG A 23 -2.28 5.37 -1.10
N HIS A 24 -3.12 5.78 -0.20
CA HIS A 24 -2.72 6.12 1.16
C HIS A 24 -3.45 5.22 2.14
N PHE A 25 -2.72 4.65 3.09
CA PHE A 25 -3.30 3.77 4.09
C PHE A 25 -2.80 4.20 5.47
N CYS A 26 -3.69 4.17 6.44
CA CYS A 26 -3.33 4.50 7.82
C CYS A 26 -3.81 3.36 8.71
N GLY A 27 -2.91 2.80 9.51
CA GLY A 27 -3.25 1.71 10.38
C GLY A 27 -2.02 0.94 10.80
N SER A 28 -2.24 -0.24 11.40
CA SER A 28 -1.13 -1.07 11.84
C SER A 28 -0.50 -1.78 10.64
N GLU A 29 0.72 -2.29 10.90
CA GLU A 29 1.42 -3.00 9.85
C GLU A 29 0.66 -4.25 9.40
N ILE A 30 0.04 -4.94 10.35
CA ILE A 30 -0.71 -6.15 10.00
C ILE A 30 -1.89 -5.79 9.11
N GLU A 31 -2.58 -4.72 9.45
CA GLU A 31 -3.70 -4.27 8.64
C GLU A 31 -3.24 -3.79 7.27
N PHE A 32 -2.10 -3.11 7.24
CA PHE A 32 -1.56 -2.65 5.98
C PHE A 32 -1.22 -3.82 5.06
N GLN A 33 -0.62 -4.85 5.61
CA GLN A 33 -0.24 -6.00 4.81
C GLN A 33 -1.46 -6.73 4.26
N ALA A 34 -2.50 -6.85 5.08
CA ALA A 34 -3.73 -7.48 4.61
C ALA A 34 -4.36 -6.65 3.50
N TRP A 35 -4.37 -5.33 3.67
CA TRP A 35 -4.90 -4.43 2.65
C TRP A 35 -4.11 -4.54 1.36
N LEU A 36 -2.79 -4.59 1.50
CA LEU A 36 -1.92 -4.65 0.33
C LEU A 36 -2.12 -5.96 -0.44
N GLU A 37 -2.29 -7.04 0.28
CA GLU A 37 -2.55 -8.32 -0.36
C GLU A 37 -3.81 -8.27 -1.20
N LYS A 38 -4.85 -7.65 -0.66
CA LYS A 38 -6.10 -7.53 -1.41
C LYS A 38 -5.91 -6.72 -2.68
N LYS A 39 -5.04 -5.71 -2.63
CA LYS A 39 -4.83 -4.85 -3.78
C LYS A 39 -3.97 -5.50 -4.85
N THR A 40 -3.04 -6.36 -4.44
CA THR A 40 -2.11 -6.96 -5.40
C THR A 40 -2.50 -8.35 -5.80
N LYS A 41 -3.37 -8.99 -5.05
CA LYS A 41 -3.78 -10.35 -5.34
C LYS A 41 -4.97 -10.35 -6.27
N LYS A 42 -4.97 -11.29 -7.17
CA LYS A 42 -6.07 -11.42 -8.11
C LYS A 42 -7.23 -12.19 -7.56
#